data_74411029a480485456553bd018930d31
#
_entry.id   74411029a480485456553bd018930d31
#
_cell.length_a   1.000
_cell.length_b   1.000
_cell.length_c   1.000
_cell.angle_alpha   90.00
_cell.angle_beta   90.00
_cell.angle_gamma   90.00
#
_symmetry.space_group_name_H-M   'P 1'
#
loop_
_entity.id
_entity.type
_entity.pdbx_description
1 polymer ?
#
loop_
_entity_poly.entity_id
_entity_poly.type
_entity_poly.pdbx_seq_one_letter_code
_entity_poly.pdbx_strand_id
1 'polypeptide(L)'
;MAAICDLTGLPGLLLPWYGEHRRDLPWRADRQPYHVWLSEIMLQQTRVEAVKGYYIRFLTSLPDIPALARCDDEVLHKLWEGLGYYSRVRNLKKAAQVVMERYGGVFPESYAEVLALPGIGEYTAGAICSIAFNQPTPAVDGNVLRVLARLLDDPSPIDLPETKRRVTQLLSGIYPKEAGDFTQALMELGATVCGPNRAPDCEHCPCKGMCLGFQRDTAASLPVKSPKKARRQEDRTVFILSCDGCFALEKRPETGLLAGLWQFPNVTGRLDTQDALDAVSAMGLHPREILRETEKTHIFTHIQWNMKGIYLEVDACGGSFQWLTEKEINLQAALPTAFRQFWER
;
A
#
# COMPACT_ATOMS: atom_id res chain seq x y z
N MET A 1 -41.13 -2.23 -4.37
CA MET A 1 -40.04 -2.63 -5.29
C MET A 1 -39.11 -1.41 -5.40
N ALA A 2 -37.88 -1.48 -4.85
CA ALA A 2 -36.92 -0.42 -5.04
C ALA A 2 -36.56 -0.34 -6.55
N ALA A 3 -36.61 0.84 -7.13
CA ALA A 3 -36.19 1.04 -8.51
C ALA A 3 -34.74 0.56 -8.63
N ILE A 4 -34.53 -0.51 -9.38
CA ILE A 4 -33.19 -1.00 -9.73
C ILE A 4 -32.63 0.06 -10.69
N CYS A 5 -31.61 0.80 -10.26
CA CYS A 5 -30.90 1.70 -11.16
C CYS A 5 -30.31 0.87 -12.30
N ASP A 6 -30.71 1.14 -13.51
CA ASP A 6 -30.13 0.53 -14.69
C ASP A 6 -28.75 1.15 -14.94
N LEU A 7 -27.69 0.38 -14.74
CA LEU A 7 -26.31 0.81 -14.95
C LEU A 7 -25.85 0.69 -16.42
N THR A 8 -26.68 0.20 -17.34
CA THR A 8 -26.30 -0.02 -18.76
C THR A 8 -25.83 1.26 -19.45
N GLY A 9 -26.35 2.44 -19.05
CA GLY A 9 -25.90 3.73 -19.53
C GLY A 9 -24.58 4.26 -18.94
N LEU A 10 -24.04 3.62 -17.89
CA LEU A 10 -22.88 4.11 -17.16
C LEU A 10 -21.61 4.25 -18.03
N PRO A 11 -21.26 3.26 -18.90
CA PRO A 11 -20.10 3.41 -19.78
C PRO A 11 -20.22 4.60 -20.74
N GLY A 12 -21.41 4.84 -21.28
CA GLY A 12 -21.69 5.95 -22.20
C GLY A 12 -21.50 7.33 -21.58
N LEU A 13 -21.64 7.45 -20.26
CA LEU A 13 -21.39 8.71 -19.51
C LEU A 13 -19.93 8.84 -19.08
N LEU A 14 -19.31 7.73 -18.67
CA LEU A 14 -17.97 7.77 -18.07
C LEU A 14 -16.85 7.84 -19.11
N LEU A 15 -16.95 7.13 -20.23
CA LEU A 15 -15.87 7.09 -21.22
C LEU A 15 -15.58 8.45 -21.85
N PRO A 16 -16.56 9.24 -22.32
CA PRO A 16 -16.31 10.60 -22.82
C PRO A 16 -15.71 11.50 -21.74
N TRP A 17 -16.30 11.49 -20.54
CA TRP A 17 -15.81 12.27 -19.41
C TRP A 17 -14.36 11.93 -19.06
N TYR A 18 -14.00 10.65 -19.02
CA TYR A 18 -12.63 10.21 -18.72
C TYR A 18 -11.65 10.68 -19.77
N GLY A 19 -12.01 10.65 -21.04
CA GLY A 19 -11.18 11.17 -22.14
C GLY A 19 -10.75 12.62 -21.93
N GLU A 20 -11.64 13.46 -21.38
CA GLU A 20 -11.42 14.89 -21.17
C GLU A 20 -10.80 15.24 -19.79
N HIS A 21 -11.09 14.44 -18.76
CA HIS A 21 -10.82 14.82 -17.36
C HIS A 21 -9.79 13.92 -16.66
N ARG A 22 -9.26 12.89 -17.33
CA ARG A 22 -8.25 12.01 -16.72
C ARG A 22 -7.00 12.78 -16.35
N ARG A 23 -6.50 12.54 -15.14
CA ARG A 23 -5.21 13.08 -14.72
C ARG A 23 -4.08 12.45 -15.53
N ASP A 24 -3.06 13.26 -15.85
CA ASP A 24 -1.81 12.76 -16.38
C ASP A 24 -1.00 12.10 -15.25
N LEU A 25 -0.85 10.78 -15.33
CA LEU A 25 -0.15 9.97 -14.33
C LEU A 25 0.90 9.10 -15.03
N PRO A 26 2.12 8.96 -14.46
CA PRO A 26 3.23 8.24 -15.12
C PRO A 26 2.85 6.82 -15.58
N TRP A 27 2.04 6.12 -14.81
CA TRP A 27 1.59 4.74 -15.12
C TRP A 27 0.44 4.66 -16.12
N ARG A 28 0.03 5.78 -16.71
CA ARG A 28 -0.96 5.86 -17.80
C ARG A 28 -0.33 6.18 -19.15
N ALA A 29 1.02 6.31 -19.18
CA ALA A 29 1.75 6.60 -20.40
C ALA A 29 1.63 5.45 -21.44
N ASP A 30 1.50 4.23 -20.97
CA ASP A 30 1.29 3.04 -21.77
C ASP A 30 0.39 2.02 -21.04
N ARG A 31 0.19 0.85 -21.65
CA ARG A 31 -0.60 -0.25 -21.09
C ARG A 31 0.23 -1.52 -20.90
N GLN A 32 1.56 -1.38 -20.74
CA GLN A 32 2.41 -2.54 -20.52
C GLN A 32 2.02 -3.24 -19.20
N PRO A 33 1.81 -4.58 -19.23
CA PRO A 33 1.32 -5.31 -18.05
C PRO A 33 2.20 -5.13 -16.81
N TYR A 34 3.52 -5.05 -16.97
CA TYR A 34 4.45 -4.81 -15.87
C TYR A 34 4.24 -3.42 -15.24
N HIS A 35 4.04 -2.39 -16.05
CA HIS A 35 3.82 -1.01 -15.61
C HIS A 35 2.48 -0.87 -14.86
N VAL A 36 1.43 -1.45 -15.42
CA VAL A 36 0.11 -1.50 -14.80
C VAL A 36 0.17 -2.25 -13.47
N TRP A 37 0.74 -3.45 -13.46
CA TRP A 37 0.89 -4.25 -12.25
C TRP A 37 1.67 -3.52 -11.16
N LEU A 38 2.82 -2.94 -11.49
CA LEU A 38 3.64 -2.19 -10.53
C LEU A 38 2.86 -1.03 -9.91
N SER A 39 2.18 -0.23 -10.73
CA SER A 39 1.40 0.92 -10.25
C SER A 39 0.25 0.47 -9.34
N GLU A 40 -0.48 -0.59 -9.71
CA GLU A 40 -1.59 -1.12 -8.92
C GLU A 40 -1.11 -1.60 -7.53
N ILE A 41 0.05 -2.25 -7.47
CA ILE A 41 0.63 -2.67 -6.17
C ILE A 41 1.11 -1.45 -5.37
N MET A 42 1.74 -0.45 -5.98
CA MET A 42 2.20 0.75 -5.28
C MET A 42 1.04 1.59 -4.74
N LEU A 43 -0.05 1.70 -5.48
CA LEU A 43 -1.25 2.47 -5.10
C LEU A 43 -2.08 1.83 -3.99
N GLN A 44 -1.86 0.55 -3.65
CA GLN A 44 -2.55 -0.07 -2.52
C GLN A 44 -2.25 0.69 -1.23
N GLN A 45 -3.26 1.35 -0.66
CA GLN A 45 -3.18 2.13 0.59
C GLN A 45 -2.12 3.27 0.58
N THR A 46 -1.68 3.69 -0.60
CA THR A 46 -0.72 4.79 -0.77
C THR A 46 -1.32 5.88 -1.65
N ARG A 47 -1.11 7.13 -1.30
CA ARG A 47 -1.65 8.28 -2.05
C ARG A 47 -0.94 8.42 -3.40
N VAL A 48 -1.69 8.80 -4.42
CA VAL A 48 -1.20 9.00 -5.81
C VAL A 48 0.06 9.87 -5.87
N GLU A 49 0.04 11.02 -5.18
CA GLU A 49 1.18 11.96 -5.22
C GLU A 49 2.46 11.36 -4.65
N ALA A 50 2.35 10.55 -3.58
CA ALA A 50 3.51 9.85 -3.03
C ALA A 50 4.05 8.80 -4.02
N VAL A 51 3.17 8.08 -4.72
CA VAL A 51 3.57 7.00 -5.63
C VAL A 51 4.33 7.49 -6.86
N LYS A 52 4.05 8.69 -7.39
CA LYS A 52 4.68 9.20 -8.61
C LYS A 52 6.21 9.08 -8.62
N GLY A 53 6.86 9.60 -7.59
CA GLY A 53 8.33 9.56 -7.50
C GLY A 53 8.87 8.15 -7.28
N TYR A 54 8.16 7.31 -6.52
CA TYR A 54 8.57 5.91 -6.31
C TYR A 54 8.46 5.09 -7.59
N TYR A 55 7.39 5.25 -8.33
CA TYR A 55 7.16 4.54 -9.59
C TYR A 55 8.26 4.81 -10.61
N ILE A 56 8.62 6.09 -10.81
CA ILE A 56 9.68 6.49 -11.74
C ILE A 56 11.03 5.89 -11.30
N ARG A 57 11.41 6.06 -10.03
CA ARG A 57 12.66 5.51 -9.49
C ARG A 57 12.75 4.00 -9.62
N PHE A 58 11.64 3.32 -9.30
CA PHE A 58 11.58 1.86 -9.35
C PHE A 58 11.76 1.34 -10.79
N LEU A 59 11.05 1.92 -11.76
CA LEU A 59 11.20 1.55 -13.18
C LEU A 59 12.58 1.90 -13.76
N THR A 60 13.20 2.99 -13.31
CA THR A 60 14.57 3.32 -13.71
C THR A 60 15.55 2.24 -13.26
N SER A 61 15.37 1.69 -12.05
CA SER A 61 16.28 0.67 -11.49
C SER A 61 15.91 -0.75 -11.92
N LEU A 62 14.62 -1.03 -12.07
CA LEU A 62 14.05 -2.35 -12.37
C LEU A 62 13.05 -2.19 -13.53
N PRO A 63 13.53 -2.04 -14.77
CA PRO A 63 12.70 -1.66 -15.90
C PRO A 63 11.76 -2.77 -16.40
N ASP A 64 12.02 -4.02 -16.02
CA ASP A 64 11.29 -5.19 -16.52
C ASP A 64 11.16 -6.30 -15.46
N ILE A 65 10.38 -7.32 -15.78
CA ILE A 65 10.16 -8.49 -14.93
C ILE A 65 11.45 -9.26 -14.65
N PRO A 66 12.34 -9.50 -15.63
CA PRO A 66 13.64 -10.13 -15.39
C PRO A 66 14.52 -9.37 -14.39
N ALA A 67 14.59 -8.06 -14.48
CA ALA A 67 15.34 -7.23 -13.54
C ALA A 67 14.78 -7.34 -12.12
N LEU A 68 13.45 -7.25 -11.98
CA LEU A 68 12.77 -7.39 -10.69
C LEU A 68 12.96 -8.79 -10.09
N ALA A 69 12.85 -9.85 -10.89
CA ALA A 69 12.99 -11.23 -10.42
C ALA A 69 14.38 -11.52 -9.85
N ARG A 70 15.43 -10.91 -10.44
CA ARG A 70 16.84 -11.10 -10.04
C ARG A 70 17.36 -10.08 -9.03
N CYS A 71 16.58 -9.04 -8.73
CA CYS A 71 17.00 -7.98 -7.82
C CYS A 71 17.35 -8.54 -6.44
N ASP A 72 18.41 -8.02 -5.83
CA ASP A 72 18.74 -8.29 -4.45
C ASP A 72 17.64 -7.75 -3.50
N ASP A 73 17.37 -8.47 -2.40
CA ASP A 73 16.29 -8.10 -1.48
C ASP A 73 16.57 -6.79 -0.73
N GLU A 74 17.84 -6.49 -0.43
CA GLU A 74 18.22 -5.23 0.22
C GLU A 74 17.99 -4.04 -0.70
N VAL A 75 18.42 -4.16 -1.95
CA VAL A 75 18.17 -3.15 -2.99
C VAL A 75 16.68 -2.95 -3.19
N LEU A 76 15.93 -4.05 -3.27
CA LEU A 76 14.49 -4.02 -3.45
C LEU A 76 13.76 -3.33 -2.28
N HIS A 77 14.12 -3.68 -1.04
CA HIS A 77 13.57 -3.04 0.15
C HIS A 77 13.94 -1.55 0.21
N LYS A 78 15.15 -1.18 -0.23
CA LYS A 78 15.59 0.22 -0.26
C LYS A 78 14.83 1.03 -1.29
N LEU A 79 14.57 0.50 -2.48
CA LEU A 79 13.73 1.15 -3.49
C LEU A 79 12.28 1.37 -3.01
N TRP A 80 11.81 0.52 -2.08
CA TRP A 80 10.44 0.58 -1.54
C TRP A 80 10.34 1.37 -0.22
N GLU A 81 11.49 1.79 0.35
CA GLU A 81 11.55 2.44 1.65
C GLU A 81 10.65 3.70 1.70
N GLY A 82 9.75 3.74 2.70
CA GLY A 82 8.79 4.84 2.88
C GLY A 82 7.39 4.57 2.32
N LEU A 83 7.22 3.62 1.38
CA LEU A 83 5.88 3.24 0.88
C LEU A 83 5.07 2.41 1.88
N GLY A 84 5.74 1.73 2.82
CA GLY A 84 5.10 0.85 3.79
C GLY A 84 4.56 -0.46 3.18
N TYR A 85 3.95 -1.31 4.02
CA TYR A 85 3.39 -2.60 3.59
C TYR A 85 4.38 -3.41 2.72
N TYR A 86 5.56 -3.67 3.24
CA TYR A 86 6.67 -4.31 2.50
C TYR A 86 6.37 -5.73 1.99
N SER A 87 5.34 -6.38 2.54
CA SER A 87 4.81 -7.62 1.95
C SER A 87 4.42 -7.47 0.47
N ARG A 88 4.03 -6.25 0.05
CA ARG A 88 3.69 -5.96 -1.34
C ARG A 88 4.90 -6.15 -2.26
N VAL A 89 6.02 -5.55 -1.93
CA VAL A 89 7.22 -5.63 -2.77
C VAL A 89 7.86 -7.02 -2.73
N ARG A 90 7.81 -7.72 -1.59
CA ARG A 90 8.24 -9.13 -1.52
C ARG A 90 7.38 -10.03 -2.41
N ASN A 91 6.06 -9.86 -2.36
CA ASN A 91 5.16 -10.60 -3.23
C ASN A 91 5.34 -10.22 -4.71
N LEU A 92 5.62 -8.94 -5.01
CA LEU A 92 5.92 -8.47 -6.35
C LEU A 92 7.14 -9.21 -6.94
N LYS A 93 8.23 -9.33 -6.17
CA LYS A 93 9.42 -10.12 -6.58
C LYS A 93 9.10 -11.60 -6.74
N LYS A 94 8.41 -12.21 -5.79
CA LYS A 94 8.00 -13.63 -5.89
C LYS A 94 7.14 -13.87 -7.13
N ALA A 95 6.20 -12.99 -7.43
CA ALA A 95 5.39 -13.10 -8.62
C ALA A 95 6.22 -12.93 -9.90
N ALA A 96 7.17 -11.99 -9.92
CA ALA A 96 8.12 -11.85 -11.03
C ALA A 96 8.93 -13.13 -11.26
N GLN A 97 9.39 -13.80 -10.20
CA GLN A 97 10.07 -15.09 -10.30
C GLN A 97 9.17 -16.19 -10.88
N VAL A 98 7.91 -16.25 -10.46
CA VAL A 98 6.92 -17.18 -11.03
C VAL A 98 6.67 -16.89 -12.52
N VAL A 99 6.60 -15.59 -12.92
CA VAL A 99 6.45 -15.21 -14.33
C VAL A 99 7.68 -15.64 -15.14
N MET A 100 8.88 -15.49 -14.61
CA MET A 100 10.10 -15.98 -15.27
C MET A 100 10.08 -17.50 -15.44
N GLU A 101 9.74 -18.23 -14.38
CA GLU A 101 9.80 -19.68 -14.34
C GLU A 101 8.72 -20.36 -15.20
N ARG A 102 7.47 -19.89 -15.09
CA ARG A 102 6.32 -20.56 -15.71
C ARG A 102 5.92 -20.00 -17.08
N TYR A 103 6.20 -18.71 -17.30
CA TYR A 103 5.74 -17.99 -18.50
C TYR A 103 6.90 -17.40 -19.31
N GLY A 104 8.16 -17.77 -19.03
CA GLY A 104 9.33 -17.32 -19.79
C GLY A 104 9.57 -15.82 -19.74
N GLY A 105 9.09 -15.12 -18.69
CA GLY A 105 9.21 -13.69 -18.54
C GLY A 105 8.09 -12.87 -19.21
N VAL A 106 7.15 -13.50 -19.88
CA VAL A 106 5.96 -12.87 -20.48
C VAL A 106 4.83 -12.87 -19.45
N PHE A 107 4.25 -11.72 -19.19
CA PHE A 107 3.14 -11.63 -18.22
C PHE A 107 1.90 -12.39 -18.74
N PRO A 108 1.27 -13.26 -17.94
CA PRO A 108 0.11 -14.05 -18.39
C PRO A 108 -1.10 -13.12 -18.64
N GLU A 109 -1.90 -13.46 -19.65
CA GLU A 109 -3.09 -12.68 -20.02
C GLU A 109 -4.37 -13.21 -19.37
N SER A 110 -4.43 -14.52 -19.09
CA SER A 110 -5.61 -15.14 -18.50
C SER A 110 -5.87 -14.63 -17.08
N TYR A 111 -7.09 -14.18 -16.79
CA TYR A 111 -7.49 -13.75 -15.44
C TYR A 111 -7.15 -14.78 -14.35
N ALA A 112 -7.37 -16.06 -14.63
CA ALA A 112 -7.08 -17.14 -13.68
C ALA A 112 -5.58 -17.27 -13.40
N GLU A 113 -4.73 -17.13 -14.41
CA GLU A 113 -3.27 -17.18 -14.27
C GLU A 113 -2.74 -15.95 -13.55
N VAL A 114 -3.26 -14.76 -13.89
CA VAL A 114 -2.91 -13.49 -13.18
C VAL A 114 -3.31 -13.58 -11.71
N LEU A 115 -4.52 -14.07 -11.42
CA LEU A 115 -4.99 -14.22 -10.03
C LEU A 115 -4.17 -15.23 -9.22
N ALA A 116 -3.57 -16.22 -9.86
CA ALA A 116 -2.72 -17.23 -9.21
C ALA A 116 -1.32 -16.71 -8.84
N LEU A 117 -0.92 -15.52 -9.31
CA LEU A 117 0.38 -14.95 -8.98
C LEU A 117 0.44 -14.47 -7.51
N PRO A 118 1.58 -14.65 -6.83
CA PRO A 118 1.76 -14.22 -5.43
C PRO A 118 1.39 -12.76 -5.20
N GLY A 119 0.53 -12.49 -4.23
CA GLY A 119 0.14 -11.14 -3.84
C GLY A 119 -0.86 -10.44 -4.76
N ILE A 120 -1.36 -11.12 -5.78
CA ILE A 120 -2.43 -10.63 -6.65
C ILE A 120 -3.78 -11.16 -6.16
N GLY A 121 -4.67 -10.26 -5.79
CA GLY A 121 -6.05 -10.56 -5.46
C GLY A 121 -7.01 -10.19 -6.61
N GLU A 122 -8.30 -10.51 -6.46
CA GLU A 122 -9.35 -10.27 -7.46
C GLU A 122 -9.34 -8.84 -8.04
N TYR A 123 -9.18 -7.83 -7.18
CA TYR A 123 -9.08 -6.44 -7.61
C TYR A 123 -7.89 -6.21 -8.54
N THR A 124 -6.68 -6.60 -8.10
CA THR A 124 -5.46 -6.39 -8.87
C THR A 124 -5.48 -7.19 -10.17
N ALA A 125 -5.98 -8.43 -10.16
CA ALA A 125 -6.16 -9.22 -11.36
C ALA A 125 -7.14 -8.56 -12.33
N GLY A 126 -8.30 -8.07 -11.84
CA GLY A 126 -9.27 -7.34 -12.64
C GLY A 126 -8.68 -6.06 -13.25
N ALA A 127 -7.91 -5.28 -12.48
CA ALA A 127 -7.26 -4.07 -12.96
C ALA A 127 -6.22 -4.36 -14.05
N ILE A 128 -5.34 -5.34 -13.84
CA ILE A 128 -4.34 -5.73 -14.84
C ILE A 128 -5.02 -6.23 -16.11
N CYS A 129 -5.94 -7.18 -15.99
CA CYS A 129 -6.61 -7.77 -17.16
C CYS A 129 -7.42 -6.73 -17.95
N SER A 130 -8.10 -5.81 -17.26
CA SER A 130 -8.86 -4.78 -17.96
C SER A 130 -7.97 -3.68 -18.55
N ILE A 131 -6.99 -3.16 -17.80
CA ILE A 131 -6.18 -2.01 -18.24
C ILE A 131 -5.12 -2.44 -19.27
N ALA A 132 -4.38 -3.52 -18.99
CA ALA A 132 -3.30 -3.96 -19.88
C ALA A 132 -3.79 -4.76 -21.08
N PHE A 133 -4.77 -5.64 -20.86
CA PHE A 133 -5.24 -6.57 -21.90
C PHE A 133 -6.63 -6.24 -22.45
N ASN A 134 -7.23 -5.15 -21.97
CA ASN A 134 -8.57 -4.69 -22.39
C ASN A 134 -9.67 -5.76 -22.26
N GLN A 135 -9.56 -6.66 -21.28
CA GLN A 135 -10.54 -7.69 -21.00
C GLN A 135 -11.67 -7.12 -20.14
N PRO A 136 -12.92 -7.53 -20.31
CA PRO A 136 -14.06 -7.04 -19.54
C PRO A 136 -14.10 -7.63 -18.11
N THR A 137 -13.04 -7.40 -17.35
CA THR A 137 -12.85 -7.91 -15.99
C THR A 137 -12.99 -6.79 -14.98
N PRO A 138 -13.99 -6.85 -14.07
CA PRO A 138 -14.20 -5.80 -13.07
C PRO A 138 -13.03 -5.67 -12.08
N ALA A 139 -12.61 -4.41 -11.85
CA ALA A 139 -11.66 -4.05 -10.81
C ALA A 139 -12.38 -3.24 -9.72
N VAL A 140 -12.80 -3.90 -8.65
CA VAL A 140 -13.64 -3.32 -7.60
C VAL A 140 -12.80 -2.95 -6.39
N ASP A 141 -12.38 -1.68 -6.32
CA ASP A 141 -11.67 -1.08 -5.18
C ASP A 141 -12.62 -0.26 -4.28
N GLY A 142 -12.07 0.38 -3.27
CA GLY A 142 -12.83 1.26 -2.38
C GLY A 142 -13.44 2.49 -3.07
N ASN A 143 -12.84 2.97 -4.18
CA ASN A 143 -13.40 4.07 -4.96
C ASN A 143 -14.63 3.59 -5.73
N VAL A 144 -14.50 2.47 -6.43
CA VAL A 144 -15.60 1.85 -7.19
C VAL A 144 -16.76 1.48 -6.27
N LEU A 145 -16.48 0.86 -5.12
CA LEU A 145 -17.52 0.54 -4.13
C LEU A 145 -18.26 1.79 -3.65
N ARG A 146 -17.55 2.89 -3.40
CA ARG A 146 -18.16 4.16 -2.98
C ARG A 146 -19.02 4.77 -4.07
N VAL A 147 -18.50 4.80 -5.30
CA VAL A 147 -19.25 5.31 -6.46
C VAL A 147 -20.52 4.51 -6.64
N LEU A 148 -20.45 3.18 -6.66
CA LEU A 148 -21.62 2.31 -6.86
C LEU A 148 -22.61 2.38 -5.68
N ALA A 149 -22.13 2.47 -4.44
CA ALA A 149 -23.00 2.69 -3.28
C ALA A 149 -23.84 3.96 -3.43
N ARG A 150 -23.25 5.05 -3.92
CA ARG A 150 -23.95 6.32 -4.16
C ARG A 150 -24.84 6.27 -5.39
N LEU A 151 -24.38 5.70 -6.50
CA LEU A 151 -25.20 5.57 -7.72
C LEU A 151 -26.47 4.76 -7.47
N LEU A 152 -26.36 3.69 -6.70
CA LEU A 152 -27.45 2.75 -6.38
C LEU A 152 -28.26 3.13 -5.14
N ASP A 153 -27.81 4.14 -4.38
CA ASP A 153 -28.34 4.47 -3.04
C ASP A 153 -28.33 3.24 -2.10
N ASP A 154 -27.22 2.52 -2.11
CA ASP A 154 -27.06 1.26 -1.38
C ASP A 154 -26.45 1.48 0.01
N PRO A 155 -27.21 1.26 1.09
CA PRO A 155 -26.75 1.42 2.46
C PRO A 155 -25.97 0.22 3.00
N SER A 156 -25.75 -0.83 2.19
CA SER A 156 -24.98 -2.00 2.62
C SER A 156 -23.53 -1.61 2.91
N PRO A 157 -22.93 -2.09 4.03
CA PRO A 157 -21.54 -1.82 4.32
C PRO A 157 -20.64 -2.31 3.18
N ILE A 158 -19.80 -1.40 2.65
CA ILE A 158 -18.96 -1.69 1.47
C ILE A 158 -17.77 -2.60 1.76
N ASP A 159 -17.43 -2.80 3.03
CA ASP A 159 -16.35 -3.70 3.48
C ASP A 159 -16.79 -5.16 3.62
N LEU A 160 -18.07 -5.47 3.43
CA LEU A 160 -18.57 -6.84 3.45
C LEU A 160 -18.26 -7.57 2.13
N PRO A 161 -17.80 -8.83 2.17
CA PRO A 161 -17.50 -9.64 0.98
C PRO A 161 -18.70 -9.80 0.03
N GLU A 162 -19.91 -9.92 0.60
CA GLU A 162 -21.16 -10.03 -0.18
C GLU A 162 -21.48 -8.77 -0.97
N THR A 163 -21.27 -7.58 -0.39
CA THR A 163 -21.45 -6.31 -1.08
C THR A 163 -20.46 -6.20 -2.26
N LYS A 164 -19.20 -6.56 -2.03
CA LYS A 164 -18.17 -6.56 -3.08
C LYS A 164 -18.54 -7.53 -4.21
N ARG A 165 -18.96 -8.76 -3.90
CA ARG A 165 -19.38 -9.75 -4.92
C ARG A 165 -20.56 -9.25 -5.74
N ARG A 166 -21.59 -8.68 -5.10
CA ARG A 166 -22.74 -8.09 -5.78
C ARG A 166 -22.34 -6.98 -6.74
N VAL A 167 -21.51 -6.03 -6.29
CA VAL A 167 -21.00 -4.94 -7.14
C VAL A 167 -20.18 -5.48 -8.31
N THR A 168 -19.34 -6.48 -8.08
CA THR A 168 -18.56 -7.15 -9.14
C THR A 168 -19.48 -7.78 -10.20
N GLN A 169 -20.54 -8.47 -9.79
CA GLN A 169 -21.51 -9.07 -10.71
C GLN A 169 -22.26 -8.00 -11.53
N LEU A 170 -22.72 -6.93 -10.89
CA LEU A 170 -23.38 -5.83 -11.58
C LEU A 170 -22.48 -5.20 -12.64
N LEU A 171 -21.24 -4.94 -12.30
CA LEU A 171 -20.27 -4.38 -13.25
C LEU A 171 -19.95 -5.34 -14.39
N SER A 172 -19.80 -6.66 -14.13
CA SER A 172 -19.53 -7.65 -15.17
C SER A 172 -20.58 -7.63 -16.30
N GLY A 173 -21.82 -7.28 -16.00
CA GLY A 173 -22.92 -7.20 -16.97
C GLY A 173 -22.88 -5.96 -17.86
N ILE A 174 -22.06 -4.95 -17.57
CA ILE A 174 -22.08 -3.66 -18.27
C ILE A 174 -20.71 -3.23 -18.81
N TYR A 175 -19.68 -4.08 -18.71
CA TYR A 175 -18.33 -3.71 -19.19
C TYR A 175 -18.33 -3.49 -20.70
N PRO A 176 -17.87 -2.32 -21.17
CA PRO A 176 -17.80 -2.01 -22.59
C PRO A 176 -16.59 -2.65 -23.27
N LYS A 177 -16.47 -2.45 -24.58
CA LYS A 177 -15.28 -2.89 -25.34
C LYS A 177 -14.00 -2.16 -24.89
N GLU A 178 -14.14 -0.92 -24.47
CA GLU A 178 -13.04 -0.08 -23.91
C GLU A 178 -12.86 -0.37 -22.41
N ALA A 179 -12.66 -1.64 -22.07
CA ALA A 179 -12.67 -2.14 -20.69
C ALA A 179 -11.63 -1.43 -19.81
N GLY A 180 -10.41 -1.22 -20.33
CA GLY A 180 -9.33 -0.56 -19.59
C GLY A 180 -9.64 0.90 -19.27
N ASP A 181 -10.23 1.64 -20.21
CA ASP A 181 -10.61 3.03 -19.99
C ASP A 181 -11.81 3.14 -19.04
N PHE A 182 -12.76 2.22 -19.13
CA PHE A 182 -13.90 2.17 -18.22
C PHE A 182 -13.48 1.87 -16.77
N THR A 183 -12.55 0.90 -16.57
CA THR A 183 -11.97 0.62 -15.26
C THR A 183 -11.33 1.86 -14.67
N GLN A 184 -10.48 2.53 -15.45
CA GLN A 184 -9.80 3.74 -15.01
C GLN A 184 -10.77 4.92 -14.78
N ALA A 185 -11.82 5.03 -15.59
CA ALA A 185 -12.85 6.06 -15.45
C ALA A 185 -13.62 5.95 -14.13
N LEU A 186 -13.99 4.73 -13.72
CA LEU A 186 -14.64 4.47 -12.43
C LEU A 186 -13.73 4.87 -11.26
N MET A 187 -12.45 4.51 -11.32
CA MET A 187 -11.46 4.88 -10.30
C MET A 187 -11.25 6.39 -10.25
N GLU A 188 -11.14 7.04 -11.43
CA GLU A 188 -10.91 8.48 -11.54
C GLU A 188 -12.10 9.28 -11.00
N LEU A 189 -13.33 8.89 -11.35
CA LEU A 189 -14.54 9.50 -10.81
C LEU A 189 -14.55 9.45 -9.28
N GLY A 190 -14.22 8.27 -8.72
CA GLY A 190 -14.12 8.10 -7.27
C GLY A 190 -13.04 8.96 -6.65
N ALA A 191 -11.90 9.14 -7.32
CA ALA A 191 -10.77 9.90 -6.78
C ALA A 191 -10.95 11.41 -6.86
N THR A 192 -11.61 11.92 -7.90
CA THR A 192 -11.63 13.36 -8.22
C THR A 192 -12.98 14.04 -7.94
N VAL A 193 -14.08 13.41 -8.27
CA VAL A 193 -15.44 13.95 -8.17
C VAL A 193 -16.20 13.35 -6.99
N CYS A 194 -16.35 12.04 -6.98
CA CYS A 194 -17.09 11.29 -5.95
C CYS A 194 -16.21 10.91 -4.76
N GLY A 195 -15.46 11.88 -4.20
CA GLY A 195 -14.37 11.67 -3.22
C GLY A 195 -14.81 11.12 -1.86
N PRO A 196 -13.84 10.58 -1.05
CA PRO A 196 -14.15 9.91 0.22
C PRO A 196 -14.26 10.84 1.43
N ASN A 197 -13.55 11.96 1.45
CA ASN A 197 -13.34 12.78 2.67
C ASN A 197 -14.02 14.15 2.60
N ARG A 198 -14.85 14.37 1.60
CA ARG A 198 -15.63 15.61 1.40
C ARG A 198 -16.98 15.26 0.82
N ALA A 199 -17.92 16.20 0.85
CA ALA A 199 -19.13 16.07 0.08
C ALA A 199 -18.76 15.81 -1.39
N PRO A 200 -19.42 14.86 -2.09
CA PRO A 200 -19.16 14.60 -3.49
C PRO A 200 -19.51 15.82 -4.31
N ASP A 201 -18.72 16.10 -5.35
CA ASP A 201 -18.97 17.18 -6.30
C ASP A 201 -20.01 16.74 -7.34
N CYS A 202 -21.26 16.66 -6.89
CA CYS A 202 -22.36 16.18 -7.71
C CYS A 202 -22.71 17.10 -8.89
N GLU A 203 -22.40 18.39 -8.79
CA GLU A 203 -22.70 19.36 -9.84
C GLU A 203 -21.88 19.10 -11.11
N HIS A 204 -20.62 18.66 -10.95
CA HIS A 204 -19.73 18.33 -12.06
C HIS A 204 -19.65 16.82 -12.35
N CYS A 205 -20.56 16.02 -11.77
CA CYS A 205 -20.54 14.58 -11.94
C CYS A 205 -21.23 14.16 -13.25
N PRO A 206 -20.56 13.43 -14.16
CA PRO A 206 -21.17 12.95 -15.39
C PRO A 206 -22.36 12.01 -15.15
N CYS A 207 -22.40 11.36 -13.97
CA CYS A 207 -23.43 10.41 -13.59
C CYS A 207 -24.57 11.04 -12.77
N LYS A 208 -24.62 12.38 -12.60
CA LYS A 208 -25.62 13.07 -11.76
C LYS A 208 -27.04 12.64 -12.09
N GLY A 209 -27.40 12.57 -13.38
CA GLY A 209 -28.75 12.26 -13.83
C GLY A 209 -29.24 10.86 -13.50
N MET A 210 -28.33 9.88 -13.38
CA MET A 210 -28.66 8.51 -13.00
C MET A 210 -28.41 8.16 -11.53
N CYS A 211 -27.83 9.10 -10.75
CA CYS A 211 -27.41 8.82 -9.37
C CYS A 211 -28.59 8.88 -8.39
N LEU A 212 -29.01 7.74 -7.87
CA LEU A 212 -30.08 7.67 -6.88
C LEU A 212 -29.72 8.37 -5.56
N GLY A 213 -28.46 8.25 -5.13
CA GLY A 213 -27.99 8.94 -3.92
C GLY A 213 -28.04 10.47 -4.05
N PHE A 214 -27.82 11.02 -5.25
CA PHE A 214 -28.02 12.43 -5.50
C PHE A 214 -29.51 12.80 -5.49
N GLN A 215 -30.34 12.04 -6.21
CA GLN A 215 -31.78 12.29 -6.31
C GLN A 215 -32.50 12.22 -4.95
N ARG A 216 -31.98 11.41 -4.00
CA ARG A 216 -32.55 11.21 -2.67
C ARG A 216 -31.82 11.97 -1.55
N ASP A 217 -30.84 12.80 -1.93
CA ASP A 217 -30.01 13.56 -0.97
C ASP A 217 -29.28 12.70 0.06
N THR A 218 -28.90 11.45 -0.31
CA THR A 218 -28.20 10.49 0.56
C THR A 218 -26.72 10.37 0.22
N ALA A 219 -26.25 10.94 -0.89
CA ALA A 219 -24.88 10.76 -1.41
C ALA A 219 -23.79 11.12 -0.39
N ALA A 220 -24.01 12.11 0.49
CA ALA A 220 -23.05 12.52 1.51
C ALA A 220 -22.93 11.51 2.66
N SER A 221 -24.01 10.75 2.97
CA SER A 221 -24.03 9.73 4.02
C SER A 221 -23.47 8.37 3.58
N LEU A 222 -23.28 8.20 2.26
CA LEU A 222 -22.76 6.98 1.67
C LEU A 222 -21.26 7.12 1.30
N PRO A 223 -20.49 6.04 1.33
CA PRO A 223 -20.88 4.66 1.65
C PRO A 223 -20.90 4.37 3.15
N VAL A 224 -21.68 3.40 3.55
CA VAL A 224 -21.66 2.85 4.91
C VAL A 224 -20.45 1.91 5.07
N LYS A 225 -19.86 1.87 6.25
CA LYS A 225 -18.79 0.95 6.64
C LYS A 225 -19.10 0.29 7.98
N SER A 226 -18.67 -0.94 8.14
CA SER A 226 -18.76 -1.64 9.43
C SER A 226 -17.94 -0.93 10.51
N PRO A 227 -18.34 -1.04 11.79
CA PRO A 227 -17.55 -0.51 12.89
C PRO A 227 -16.14 -1.09 12.92
N LYS A 228 -15.14 -0.23 13.06
CA LYS A 228 -13.74 -0.68 13.15
C LYS A 228 -13.47 -1.35 14.50
N LYS A 229 -12.79 -2.50 14.46
CA LYS A 229 -12.25 -3.12 15.67
C LYS A 229 -11.15 -2.21 16.28
N ALA A 230 -11.11 -2.17 17.63
CA ALA A 230 -10.03 -1.47 18.33
C ALA A 230 -8.68 -2.09 17.99
N ARG A 231 -7.63 -1.25 17.87
CA ARG A 231 -6.25 -1.73 17.66
C ARG A 231 -5.67 -2.22 18.98
N ARG A 232 -4.89 -3.30 18.92
CA ARG A 232 -4.06 -3.74 20.04
C ARG A 232 -2.98 -2.69 20.30
N GLN A 233 -2.81 -2.31 21.57
CA GLN A 233 -1.75 -1.43 22.02
C GLN A 233 -0.55 -2.28 22.46
N GLU A 234 0.66 -1.87 22.07
CA GLU A 234 1.92 -2.49 22.50
C GLU A 234 2.93 -1.40 22.84
N ASP A 235 3.51 -1.49 24.03
CA ASP A 235 4.60 -0.64 24.44
C ASP A 235 5.94 -1.27 24.02
N ARG A 236 6.88 -0.43 23.56
CA ARG A 236 8.24 -0.85 23.17
C ARG A 236 9.27 0.16 23.61
N THR A 237 10.41 -0.36 24.08
CA THR A 237 11.62 0.44 24.26
C THR A 237 12.60 0.14 23.13
N VAL A 238 13.00 1.20 22.43
CA VAL A 238 13.89 1.15 21.27
C VAL A 238 15.23 1.77 21.65
N PHE A 239 16.33 1.08 21.41
CA PHE A 239 17.68 1.51 21.75
C PHE A 239 18.39 2.01 20.50
N ILE A 240 18.72 3.28 20.46
CA ILE A 240 19.57 3.89 19.44
C ILE A 240 21.01 3.90 20.02
N LEU A 241 21.68 2.75 19.87
CA LEU A 241 23.02 2.54 20.43
C LEU A 241 24.05 3.10 19.47
N SER A 242 24.97 3.91 20.01
CA SER A 242 26.08 4.51 19.26
C SER A 242 27.43 4.15 19.85
N CYS A 243 28.43 3.95 18.97
CA CYS A 243 29.83 3.73 19.32
C CYS A 243 30.72 4.19 18.15
N ASP A 244 31.66 5.09 18.39
CA ASP A 244 32.64 5.57 17.42
C ASP A 244 32.01 6.03 16.08
N GLY A 245 30.85 6.70 16.15
CA GLY A 245 30.11 7.18 14.95
C GLY A 245 29.34 6.11 14.18
N CYS A 246 29.33 4.88 14.67
CA CYS A 246 28.51 3.77 14.17
C CYS A 246 27.28 3.55 15.07
N PHE A 247 26.24 2.96 14.52
CA PHE A 247 24.97 2.66 15.19
C PHE A 247 24.62 1.19 15.04
N ALA A 248 24.13 0.58 16.12
CA ALA A 248 23.72 -0.81 16.13
C ALA A 248 22.37 -1.02 15.43
N LEU A 249 22.35 -1.90 14.47
CA LEU A 249 21.15 -2.36 13.79
C LEU A 249 21.10 -3.88 13.77
N GLU A 250 19.89 -4.42 13.66
CA GLU A 250 19.64 -5.84 13.46
C GLU A 250 18.55 -6.06 12.42
N LYS A 251 18.57 -7.23 11.78
CA LYS A 251 17.48 -7.63 10.88
C LYS A 251 16.38 -8.33 11.66
N ARG A 252 15.16 -7.97 11.34
CA ARG A 252 13.98 -8.67 11.83
C ARG A 252 13.88 -10.07 11.21
N PRO A 253 13.23 -11.02 11.91
CA PRO A 253 12.93 -12.34 11.34
C PRO A 253 12.21 -12.24 9.99
N GLU A 254 12.38 -13.27 9.15
CA GLU A 254 11.75 -13.34 7.82
C GLU A 254 10.22 -13.46 7.84
N THR A 255 9.62 -13.58 9.02
CA THR A 255 8.19 -13.70 9.24
C THR A 255 7.68 -12.66 10.23
N GLY A 256 6.38 -12.37 10.19
CA GLY A 256 5.73 -11.43 11.10
C GLY A 256 5.77 -9.98 10.62
N LEU A 257 5.51 -9.06 11.57
CA LEU A 257 5.42 -7.62 11.28
C LEU A 257 6.80 -7.07 10.91
N LEU A 258 6.89 -6.32 9.80
CA LEU A 258 8.12 -5.72 9.27
C LEU A 258 9.22 -6.76 8.98
N ALA A 259 8.86 -7.98 8.60
CA ALA A 259 9.76 -9.09 8.34
C ALA A 259 10.91 -8.73 7.38
N GLY A 260 12.14 -9.19 7.67
CA GLY A 260 13.33 -9.02 6.85
C GLY A 260 13.88 -7.58 6.78
N LEU A 261 13.25 -6.61 7.44
CA LEU A 261 13.70 -5.23 7.45
C LEU A 261 14.67 -4.96 8.60
N TRP A 262 15.41 -3.87 8.47
CA TRP A 262 16.29 -3.38 9.51
C TRP A 262 15.51 -2.70 10.65
N GLN A 263 16.02 -2.84 11.86
CA GLN A 263 15.51 -2.16 13.04
C GLN A 263 16.64 -1.77 13.97
N PHE A 264 16.39 -0.80 14.85
CA PHE A 264 17.18 -0.61 16.05
C PHE A 264 16.86 -1.74 17.05
N PRO A 265 17.82 -2.18 17.88
CA PRO A 265 17.55 -3.11 18.99
C PRO A 265 16.35 -2.61 19.81
N ASN A 266 15.44 -3.52 20.16
CA ASN A 266 14.27 -3.12 20.92
C ASN A 266 13.70 -4.29 21.73
N VAL A 267 13.01 -3.93 22.80
CA VAL A 267 12.30 -4.90 23.67
C VAL A 267 10.83 -4.52 23.81
N THR A 268 10.01 -5.49 24.14
CA THR A 268 8.60 -5.27 24.50
C THR A 268 8.52 -4.66 25.89
N GLY A 269 7.65 -3.69 26.08
CA GLY A 269 7.46 -2.99 27.34
C GLY A 269 8.12 -1.60 27.34
N ARG A 270 7.72 -0.81 28.34
CA ARG A 270 8.24 0.53 28.58
C ARG A 270 9.20 0.47 29.77
N LEU A 271 10.49 0.36 29.48
CA LEU A 271 11.53 0.28 30.51
C LEU A 271 11.76 1.66 31.16
N ASP A 272 12.10 1.63 32.45
CA ASP A 272 12.70 2.77 33.10
C ASP A 272 14.22 2.84 32.76
N THR A 273 14.91 3.83 33.33
CA THR A 273 16.33 4.08 33.03
C THR A 273 17.22 2.91 33.46
N GLN A 274 17.00 2.34 34.64
CA GLN A 274 17.83 1.24 35.14
C GLN A 274 17.57 -0.04 34.37
N ASP A 275 16.32 -0.41 34.16
CA ASP A 275 15.93 -1.56 33.37
C ASP A 275 16.46 -1.49 31.93
N ALA A 276 16.53 -0.26 31.37
CA ALA A 276 17.10 -0.03 30.04
C ALA A 276 18.61 -0.29 29.97
N LEU A 277 19.36 0.18 30.98
CA LEU A 277 20.81 -0.10 31.09
C LEU A 277 21.09 -1.58 31.28
N ASP A 278 20.30 -2.25 32.11
CA ASP A 278 20.40 -3.69 32.37
C ASP A 278 20.07 -4.49 31.09
N ALA A 279 19.07 -4.06 30.32
CA ALA A 279 18.72 -4.67 29.04
C ALA A 279 19.86 -4.54 28.01
N VAL A 280 20.52 -3.38 27.92
CA VAL A 280 21.67 -3.18 27.03
C VAL A 280 22.85 -4.04 27.48
N SER A 281 23.08 -4.14 28.79
CA SER A 281 24.13 -5.01 29.38
C SER A 281 23.85 -6.49 29.04
N ALA A 282 22.59 -6.92 29.10
CA ALA A 282 22.19 -8.28 28.73
C ALA A 282 22.39 -8.57 27.23
N MET A 283 22.45 -7.55 26.38
CA MET A 283 22.80 -7.69 24.96
C MET A 283 24.30 -7.84 24.71
N GLY A 284 25.11 -7.90 25.78
CA GLY A 284 26.59 -8.04 25.73
C GLY A 284 27.30 -6.72 25.43
N LEU A 285 26.69 -5.58 25.78
CA LEU A 285 27.25 -4.25 25.60
C LEU A 285 27.46 -3.56 26.95
N HIS A 286 28.39 -2.63 27.01
CA HIS A 286 28.64 -1.84 28.22
C HIS A 286 28.13 -0.40 28.00
N PRO A 287 26.97 -0.04 28.61
CA PRO A 287 26.41 1.29 28.47
C PRO A 287 27.28 2.34 29.18
N ARG A 288 27.54 3.46 28.51
CA ARG A 288 28.29 4.63 29.04
C ARG A 288 27.35 5.69 29.53
N GLU A 289 26.60 6.29 28.62
CA GLU A 289 25.80 7.48 28.86
C GLU A 289 24.49 7.44 28.06
N ILE A 290 23.40 7.81 28.72
CA ILE A 290 22.12 8.09 28.02
C ILE A 290 22.17 9.53 27.54
N LEU A 291 22.20 9.69 26.22
CA LEU A 291 22.29 10.99 25.58
C LEU A 291 20.94 11.70 25.51
N ARG A 292 19.86 10.94 25.28
CA ARG A 292 18.53 11.46 25.07
C ARG A 292 17.46 10.37 25.17
N GLU A 293 16.27 10.76 25.60
CA GLU A 293 15.06 9.94 25.51
C GLU A 293 14.01 10.66 24.63
N THR A 294 13.16 9.88 23.96
CA THR A 294 12.07 10.43 23.14
C THR A 294 10.89 9.45 23.09
N GLU A 295 9.71 9.99 22.86
CA GLU A 295 8.50 9.16 22.72
C GLU A 295 7.92 9.32 21.32
N LYS A 296 7.53 8.22 20.72
CA LYS A 296 6.92 8.16 19.40
C LYS A 296 5.79 7.15 19.41
N THR A 297 4.81 7.36 18.55
CA THR A 297 3.74 6.39 18.31
C THR A 297 3.76 5.99 16.84
N HIS A 298 3.64 4.70 16.57
CA HIS A 298 3.47 4.21 15.22
C HIS A 298 2.22 3.33 15.11
N ILE A 299 1.39 3.62 14.10
CA ILE A 299 0.09 2.97 13.91
C ILE A 299 0.16 2.06 12.68
N PHE A 300 0.01 0.77 12.93
CA PHE A 300 -0.23 -0.25 11.91
C PHE A 300 -1.73 -0.51 11.73
N THR A 301 -2.09 -1.38 10.82
CA THR A 301 -3.51 -1.71 10.56
C THR A 301 -4.23 -2.23 11.81
N HIS A 302 -3.61 -3.15 12.56
CA HIS A 302 -4.22 -3.85 13.70
C HIS A 302 -3.54 -3.60 15.04
N ILE A 303 -2.38 -2.96 15.04
CA ILE A 303 -1.54 -2.72 16.22
C ILE A 303 -1.12 -1.27 16.23
N GLN A 304 -1.02 -0.69 17.43
CA GLN A 304 -0.36 0.57 17.68
C GLN A 304 0.82 0.32 18.63
N TRP A 305 1.99 0.76 18.21
CA TRP A 305 3.17 0.79 19.08
C TRP A 305 3.31 2.15 19.74
N ASN A 306 3.37 2.15 21.08
CA ASN A 306 3.80 3.30 21.86
C ASN A 306 5.29 3.06 22.17
N MET A 307 6.16 3.91 21.65
CA MET A 307 7.59 3.63 21.59
C MET A 307 8.37 4.66 22.40
N LYS A 308 9.19 4.19 23.36
CA LYS A 308 10.20 4.99 24.05
C LYS A 308 11.53 4.73 23.37
N GLY A 309 12.13 5.76 22.77
CA GLY A 309 13.49 5.70 22.19
C GLY A 309 14.52 6.20 23.19
N ILE A 310 15.55 5.38 23.42
CA ILE A 310 16.67 5.71 24.29
C ILE A 310 17.94 5.77 23.44
N TYR A 311 18.54 6.94 23.35
CA TYR A 311 19.82 7.15 22.68
C TYR A 311 20.93 6.98 23.71
N LEU A 312 21.82 6.01 23.45
CA LEU A 312 22.79 5.56 24.43
C LEU A 312 24.14 5.28 23.77
N GLU A 313 25.21 5.81 24.36
CA GLU A 313 26.58 5.49 23.99
C GLU A 313 27.06 4.23 24.70
N VAL A 314 27.75 3.35 23.96
CA VAL A 314 28.37 2.14 24.50
C VAL A 314 29.89 2.16 24.30
N ASP A 315 30.62 1.41 25.13
CA ASP A 315 32.10 1.40 25.16
C ASP A 315 32.74 0.83 23.90
N ALA A 316 32.12 -0.17 23.28
CA ALA A 316 32.63 -0.86 22.10
C ALA A 316 31.53 -1.40 21.22
N CYS A 317 31.79 -1.46 19.93
CA CYS A 317 30.94 -2.13 18.96
C CYS A 317 30.99 -3.66 19.24
N GLY A 318 29.89 -4.23 19.72
CA GLY A 318 29.81 -5.63 20.16
C GLY A 318 28.40 -6.20 19.98
N GLY A 319 28.15 -7.33 20.67
CA GLY A 319 26.86 -8.02 20.55
C GLY A 319 26.65 -8.68 19.18
N SER A 320 25.41 -9.07 18.91
CA SER A 320 25.00 -9.69 17.64
C SER A 320 24.52 -8.67 16.60
N PHE A 321 24.92 -7.40 16.74
CA PHE A 321 24.44 -6.29 15.91
C PHE A 321 25.38 -6.01 14.74
N GLN A 322 24.82 -5.44 13.68
CA GLN A 322 25.62 -4.79 12.64
C GLN A 322 25.79 -3.31 13.00
N TRP A 323 27.04 -2.90 13.08
CA TRP A 323 27.40 -1.53 13.38
C TRP A 323 27.65 -0.79 12.07
N LEU A 324 26.80 0.17 11.77
CA LEU A 324 26.81 0.91 10.52
C LEU A 324 26.96 2.40 10.78
N THR A 325 27.77 3.06 9.96
CA THR A 325 27.82 4.52 9.93
C THR A 325 26.50 5.12 9.43
N GLU A 326 26.27 6.41 9.74
CA GLU A 326 25.09 7.13 9.23
C GLU A 326 24.96 7.03 7.71
N LYS A 327 26.09 7.12 6.99
CA LYS A 327 26.11 7.01 5.54
C LYS A 327 25.66 5.62 5.06
N GLU A 328 26.14 4.58 5.70
CA GLU A 328 25.77 3.19 5.34
C GLU A 328 24.30 2.91 5.65
N ILE A 329 23.79 3.37 6.80
CA ILE A 329 22.37 3.26 7.14
C ILE A 329 21.51 3.92 6.05
N ASN A 330 21.84 5.15 5.67
CA ASN A 330 21.08 5.88 4.67
C ASN A 330 21.16 5.24 3.28
N LEU A 331 22.24 4.56 2.94
CA LEU A 331 22.43 3.93 1.63
C LEU A 331 21.88 2.49 1.56
N GLN A 332 22.03 1.70 2.61
CA GLN A 332 21.86 0.25 2.55
C GLN A 332 20.72 -0.28 3.44
N ALA A 333 20.52 0.32 4.64
CA ALA A 333 19.54 -0.20 5.57
C ALA A 333 18.14 0.35 5.28
N ALA A 334 17.22 -0.49 4.85
CA ALA A 334 15.81 -0.11 4.72
C ALA A 334 15.14 -0.10 6.11
N LEU A 335 15.09 1.09 6.72
CA LEU A 335 14.43 1.31 7.99
C LEU A 335 12.94 1.61 7.77
N PRO A 336 12.01 0.79 8.29
CA PRO A 336 10.60 1.12 8.24
C PRO A 336 10.30 2.37 9.07
N THR A 337 9.25 3.10 8.70
CA THR A 337 8.85 4.37 9.32
C THR A 337 8.76 4.29 10.85
N ALA A 338 8.36 3.12 11.39
CA ALA A 338 8.30 2.89 12.83
C ALA A 338 9.66 3.12 13.54
N PHE A 339 10.76 2.79 12.88
CA PHE A 339 12.11 2.97 13.42
C PHE A 339 12.78 4.23 12.83
N ARG A 340 12.52 4.56 11.57
CA ARG A 340 13.09 5.73 10.90
C ARG A 340 12.79 7.04 11.64
N GLN A 341 11.63 7.16 12.29
CA GLN A 341 11.27 8.33 13.11
C GLN A 341 12.20 8.61 14.30
N PHE A 342 13.07 7.65 14.68
CA PHE A 342 14.13 7.83 15.68
C PHE A 342 15.47 8.22 15.04
N TRP A 343 15.59 8.02 13.71
CA TRP A 343 16.79 8.31 12.94
C TRP A 343 16.80 9.74 12.41
N GLU A 344 15.65 10.27 12.02
CA GLU A 344 15.51 11.64 11.55
C GLU A 344 15.69 12.60 12.74
N ARG A 345 16.67 13.48 12.64
CA ARG A 345 17.02 14.49 13.67
C ARG A 345 16.11 15.72 13.58
#